data_6ed3b4e5a4947510286c2c46da228b4e
#
_entry.id   6ed3b4e5a4947510286c2c46da228b4e
#
_cell.length_a   1.000
_cell.length_b   1.000
_cell.length_c   1.000
_cell.angle_alpha   90.00
_cell.angle_beta   90.00
_cell.angle_gamma   90.00
#
_symmetry.space_group_name_H-M   'P 1'
#
loop_
_entity.id
_entity.type
_entity.pdbx_description
1 polymer ?
#
loop_
_entity_poly.entity_id
_entity_poly.type
_entity_poly.pdbx_seq_one_letter_code
_entity_poly.pdbx_strand_id
1 'polypeptide(L)'
;MKDLKELRDQIDVIDRQIVDLYQERMEIAAGVAEYKINTGKKVFDKEREDSKLATLTALGKTDFNKHGIRELFEQIMSMSRKRQYQLLTAHGMYENRILQKWKV
;
A
#
# COMPACT_ATOMS: atom_id res chain seq x y z
N MET A 1 25.33 27.92 0.81
CA MET A 1 23.96 27.53 0.37
C MET A 1 24.07 26.73 -0.91
N LYS A 2 23.35 25.62 -0.98
CA LYS A 2 23.38 24.78 -2.18
C LYS A 2 22.62 25.43 -3.32
N ASP A 3 23.12 25.23 -4.53
CA ASP A 3 22.47 25.59 -5.76
C ASP A 3 21.14 24.84 -5.93
N LEU A 4 20.16 25.52 -6.48
CA LEU A 4 18.84 24.94 -6.73
C LEU A 4 18.91 23.69 -7.62
N LYS A 5 19.79 23.70 -8.64
CA LYS A 5 19.99 22.55 -9.51
C LYS A 5 20.48 21.33 -8.72
N GLU A 6 21.46 21.52 -7.82
CA GLU A 6 21.97 20.44 -6.98
C GLU A 6 20.90 19.86 -6.08
N LEU A 7 20.09 20.72 -5.48
CA LEU A 7 19.00 20.30 -4.61
C LEU A 7 17.95 19.51 -5.38
N ARG A 8 17.60 19.95 -6.58
CA ARG A 8 16.66 19.24 -7.43
C ARG A 8 17.20 17.90 -7.90
N ASP A 9 18.49 17.83 -8.22
CA ASP A 9 19.14 16.56 -8.60
C ASP A 9 19.07 15.55 -7.44
N GLN A 10 19.28 16.01 -6.21
CA GLN A 10 19.17 15.17 -5.02
C GLN A 10 17.73 14.68 -4.80
N ILE A 11 16.76 15.55 -4.99
CA ILE A 11 15.34 15.18 -4.92
C ILE A 11 15.00 14.12 -5.97
N ASP A 12 15.49 14.31 -7.20
CA ASP A 12 15.23 13.36 -8.29
C ASP A 12 15.75 11.96 -7.96
N VAL A 13 16.91 11.86 -7.33
CA VAL A 13 17.47 10.57 -6.90
C VAL A 13 16.56 9.91 -5.85
N ILE A 14 16.13 10.68 -4.86
CA ILE A 14 15.23 10.19 -3.81
C ILE A 14 13.89 9.75 -4.41
N ASP A 15 13.34 10.55 -5.30
CA ASP A 15 12.06 10.25 -5.93
C ASP A 15 12.10 8.91 -6.69
N ARG A 16 13.19 8.63 -7.39
CA ARG A 16 13.38 7.33 -8.05
C ARG A 16 13.43 6.18 -7.06
N GLN A 17 14.08 6.38 -5.93
CA GLN A 17 14.12 5.39 -4.85
C GLN A 17 12.71 5.13 -4.30
N ILE A 18 11.92 6.19 -4.12
CA ILE A 18 10.54 6.06 -3.67
C ILE A 18 9.71 5.26 -4.68
N VAL A 19 9.86 5.55 -5.97
CA VAL A 19 9.18 4.82 -7.03
C VAL A 19 9.53 3.33 -6.98
N ASP A 20 10.82 3.02 -6.89
CA ASP A 20 11.28 1.63 -6.83
C ASP A 20 10.74 0.90 -5.61
N LEU A 21 10.79 1.54 -4.44
CA LEU A 21 10.27 0.97 -3.20
C LEU A 21 8.75 0.79 -3.24
N TYR A 22 8.04 1.76 -3.81
CA TYR A 22 6.60 1.66 -3.98
C TYR A 22 6.23 0.44 -4.86
N GLN A 23 6.91 0.29 -5.99
CA GLN A 23 6.66 -0.83 -6.90
C GLN A 23 6.96 -2.17 -6.23
N GLU A 24 8.07 -2.26 -5.52
CA GLU A 24 8.43 -3.46 -4.75
C GLU A 24 7.37 -3.80 -3.71
N ARG A 25 6.91 -2.78 -2.97
CA ARG A 25 5.86 -2.95 -1.97
C ARG A 25 4.55 -3.45 -2.60
N MET A 26 4.22 -2.94 -3.78
CA MET A 26 2.99 -3.36 -4.48
C MET A 26 3.09 -4.78 -5.03
N GLU A 27 4.28 -5.24 -5.44
CA GLU A 27 4.51 -6.63 -5.80
C GLU A 27 4.29 -7.55 -4.60
N ILE A 28 4.80 -7.15 -3.44
CA ILE A 28 4.60 -7.90 -2.19
C ILE A 28 3.12 -7.91 -1.81
N ALA A 29 2.43 -6.79 -1.97
CA ALA A 29 0.99 -6.69 -1.71
C ALA A 29 0.19 -7.65 -2.60
N ALA A 30 0.64 -7.85 -3.85
CA ALA A 30 0.03 -8.84 -4.74
C ALA A 30 0.20 -10.26 -4.18
N GLY A 31 1.37 -10.57 -3.60
CA GLY A 31 1.60 -11.84 -2.91
C GLY A 31 0.71 -12.01 -1.69
N VAL A 32 0.47 -10.94 -0.95
CA VAL A 32 -0.47 -10.94 0.19
C VAL A 32 -1.89 -11.22 -0.29
N ALA A 33 -2.29 -10.62 -1.41
CA ALA A 33 -3.60 -10.87 -2.00
C ALA A 33 -3.77 -12.35 -2.38
N GLU A 34 -2.76 -12.94 -2.99
CA GLU A 34 -2.77 -14.36 -3.33
C GLU A 34 -2.96 -15.24 -2.10
N TYR A 35 -2.24 -14.94 -1.03
CA TYR A 35 -2.39 -15.65 0.25
C TYR A 35 -3.82 -15.53 0.79
N LYS A 36 -4.38 -14.33 0.76
CA LYS A 36 -5.74 -14.06 1.24
C LYS A 36 -6.81 -14.75 0.38
N ILE A 37 -6.61 -14.80 -0.92
CA ILE A 37 -7.47 -15.54 -1.82
C ILE A 37 -7.50 -17.02 -1.42
N ASN A 38 -6.34 -17.60 -1.17
CA ASN A 38 -6.22 -19.03 -0.86
C ASN A 38 -6.71 -19.38 0.55
N THR A 39 -6.68 -18.44 1.48
CA THR A 39 -7.06 -18.69 2.88
C THR A 39 -8.42 -18.11 3.26
N GLY A 40 -9.02 -17.32 2.40
CA GLY A 40 -10.29 -16.65 2.70
C GLY A 40 -10.18 -15.47 3.66
N LYS A 41 -8.99 -15.02 3.98
CA LYS A 41 -8.79 -13.88 4.86
C LYS A 41 -9.23 -12.59 4.17
N LYS A 42 -9.75 -11.66 4.96
CA LYS A 42 -10.19 -10.35 4.46
C LYS A 42 -9.00 -9.50 4.05
N VAL A 43 -9.17 -8.69 3.00
CA VAL A 43 -8.16 -7.75 2.54
C VAL A 43 -7.89 -6.71 3.62
N PHE A 44 -8.93 -6.09 4.15
CA PHE A 44 -8.78 -5.03 5.13
C PHE A 44 -8.59 -5.58 6.54
N ASP A 45 -7.43 -5.30 7.11
CA ASP A 45 -7.09 -5.60 8.50
C ASP A 45 -6.85 -4.26 9.21
N LYS A 46 -7.90 -3.75 9.85
CA LYS A 46 -7.88 -2.44 10.50
C LYS A 46 -6.86 -2.36 11.63
N GLU A 47 -6.79 -3.39 12.47
CA GLU A 47 -5.85 -3.41 13.61
C GLU A 47 -4.41 -3.32 13.12
N ARG A 48 -4.07 -4.11 12.11
CA ARG A 48 -2.73 -4.09 11.55
C ARG A 48 -2.40 -2.74 10.94
N GLU A 49 -3.31 -2.15 10.18
CA GLU A 49 -3.08 -0.85 9.54
C GLU A 49 -2.93 0.26 10.59
N ASP A 50 -3.77 0.29 11.59
CA ASP A 50 -3.70 1.28 12.66
C ASP A 50 -2.39 1.16 13.44
N SER A 51 -1.99 -0.06 13.79
CA SER A 51 -0.73 -0.34 14.46
C SER A 51 0.46 0.08 13.61
N LYS A 52 0.43 -0.24 12.33
CA LYS A 52 1.49 0.10 11.38
C LYS A 52 1.62 1.60 11.22
N LEU A 53 0.50 2.31 11.07
CA LEU A 53 0.49 3.77 10.97
C LEU A 53 1.08 4.43 12.21
N ALA A 54 0.71 3.96 13.39
CA ALA A 54 1.26 4.48 14.64
C ALA A 54 2.78 4.27 14.70
N THR A 55 3.25 3.08 14.38
CA THR A 55 4.68 2.75 14.39
C THR A 55 5.46 3.59 13.40
N LEU A 56 4.97 3.72 12.17
CA LEU A 56 5.66 4.48 11.13
C LEU A 56 5.65 5.98 11.42
N THR A 57 4.52 6.51 11.89
CA THR A 57 4.39 7.91 12.27
C THR A 57 5.40 8.28 13.35
N ALA A 58 5.59 7.39 14.33
CA ALA A 58 6.55 7.60 15.42
C ALA A 58 7.99 7.71 14.94
N LEU A 59 8.32 7.21 13.76
CA LEU A 59 9.66 7.33 13.20
C LEU A 59 9.97 8.72 12.66
N GLY A 60 8.96 9.55 12.46
CA GLY A 60 9.16 10.93 12.02
C GLY A 60 9.93 11.74 13.06
N LYS A 61 10.87 12.54 12.61
CA LYS A 61 11.76 13.31 13.49
C LYS A 61 11.17 14.66 13.92
N THR A 62 10.18 15.15 13.19
CA THR A 62 9.51 16.41 13.45
C THR A 62 8.01 16.20 13.36
N ASP A 63 7.24 17.10 13.94
CA ASP A 63 5.78 17.04 13.84
C ASP A 63 5.31 17.13 12.39
N PHE A 64 5.94 18.00 11.61
CA PHE A 64 5.66 18.13 10.19
C PHE A 64 5.85 16.78 9.46
N ASN A 65 7.00 16.13 9.70
CA ASN A 65 7.30 14.84 9.06
C ASN A 65 6.37 13.73 9.55
N LYS A 66 6.00 13.72 10.82
CA LYS A 66 5.03 12.74 11.34
C LYS A 66 3.69 12.83 10.62
N HIS A 67 3.18 14.04 10.42
CA HIS A 67 1.94 14.25 9.66
C HIS A 67 2.07 13.77 8.21
N GLY A 68 3.16 14.12 7.56
CA GLY A 68 3.42 13.70 6.18
C GLY A 68 3.56 12.20 6.04
N ILE A 69 4.27 11.56 6.94
CA ILE A 69 4.44 10.10 6.96
C ILE A 69 3.07 9.42 7.12
N ARG A 70 2.24 9.92 8.02
CA ARG A 70 0.91 9.37 8.22
C ARG A 70 0.07 9.45 6.95
N GLU A 71 0.00 10.62 6.34
CA GLU A 71 -0.74 10.83 5.10
C GLU A 71 -0.23 9.94 3.98
N LEU A 72 1.10 9.87 3.84
CA LEU A 72 1.74 9.04 2.82
C LEU A 72 1.36 7.58 2.97
N PHE A 73 1.47 7.03 4.17
CA PHE A 73 1.18 5.62 4.40
C PHE A 73 -0.31 5.31 4.41
N GLU A 74 -1.17 6.23 4.78
CA GLU A 74 -2.62 6.08 4.58
C GLU A 74 -2.92 5.88 3.09
N GLN A 75 -2.29 6.67 2.21
CA GLN A 75 -2.46 6.54 0.77
C GLN A 75 -1.85 5.23 0.24
N ILE A 76 -0.65 4.90 0.66
CA ILE A 76 0.01 3.65 0.25
C ILE A 76 -0.84 2.43 0.63
N MET A 77 -1.36 2.42 1.85
CA MET A 77 -2.21 1.32 2.33
C MET A 77 -3.52 1.26 1.56
N SER A 78 -4.11 2.41 1.25
CA SER A 78 -5.31 2.50 0.43
C SER A 78 -5.06 1.93 -0.98
N MET A 79 -3.95 2.29 -1.60
CA MET A 79 -3.57 1.78 -2.91
C MET A 79 -3.29 0.27 -2.86
N SER A 80 -2.66 -0.19 -1.79
CA SER A 80 -2.41 -1.61 -1.56
C SER A 80 -3.72 -2.40 -1.48
N ARG A 81 -4.69 -1.91 -0.70
CA ARG A 81 -6.02 -2.54 -0.63
C ARG A 81 -6.70 -2.56 -1.98
N LYS A 82 -6.65 -1.44 -2.70
CA LYS A 82 -7.23 -1.33 -4.04
C LYS A 82 -6.66 -2.39 -4.97
N ARG A 83 -5.33 -2.56 -4.96
CA ARG A 83 -4.68 -3.59 -5.76
C ARG A 83 -5.10 -4.99 -5.35
N GLN A 84 -5.17 -5.25 -4.05
CA GLN A 84 -5.61 -6.54 -3.53
C GLN A 84 -7.06 -6.84 -3.93
N TYR A 85 -7.96 -5.86 -3.83
CA TYR A 85 -9.35 -6.02 -4.27
C TYR A 85 -9.45 -6.29 -5.76
N GLN A 86 -8.63 -5.63 -6.58
CA GLN A 86 -8.60 -5.88 -8.02
C GLN A 86 -8.19 -7.33 -8.32
N LEU A 87 -7.18 -7.83 -7.63
CA LEU A 87 -6.71 -9.21 -7.80
C LEU A 87 -7.75 -10.21 -7.30
N LEU A 88 -8.40 -9.91 -6.20
CA LEU A 88 -9.50 -10.72 -5.66
C LEU A 88 -10.64 -10.78 -6.67
N THR A 89 -11.01 -9.65 -7.24
CA THR A 89 -12.09 -9.57 -8.23
C THR A 89 -11.74 -10.36 -9.48
N ALA A 90 -10.50 -10.24 -9.96
CA ALA A 90 -10.05 -11.00 -11.13
C ALA A 90 -10.11 -12.51 -10.87
N HIS A 91 -9.66 -12.95 -9.70
CA HIS A 91 -9.76 -14.34 -9.28
C HIS A 91 -11.23 -14.76 -9.17
N GLY A 92 -12.03 -13.92 -8.53
CA GLY A 92 -13.46 -14.16 -8.30
C GLY A 92 -14.33 -14.07 -9.54
N MET A 93 -13.81 -13.58 -10.67
CA MET A 93 -14.55 -13.63 -11.95
C MET A 93 -14.93 -15.07 -12.31
N TYR A 94 -14.12 -15.97 -11.89
CA TYR A 94 -14.40 -17.40 -11.96
C TYR A 94 -15.42 -17.82 -10.92
N GLU A 95 -15.11 -17.54 -9.66
CA GLU A 95 -15.89 -18.01 -8.53
C GLU A 95 -17.19 -17.27 -8.34
N ASN A 96 -17.25 -15.99 -8.73
CA ASN A 96 -18.48 -15.22 -8.66
C ASN A 96 -19.59 -15.82 -9.51
N ARG A 97 -19.26 -16.44 -10.61
CA ARG A 97 -20.27 -17.15 -11.42
C ARG A 97 -20.87 -18.32 -10.65
N ILE A 98 -20.08 -18.91 -9.77
CA ILE A 98 -20.51 -19.98 -8.89
C ILE A 98 -21.22 -19.40 -7.67
N LEU A 99 -20.63 -18.39 -7.03
CA LEU A 99 -21.14 -17.76 -5.82
C LEU A 99 -22.44 -17.00 -6.05
N GLN A 100 -22.60 -16.37 -7.19
CA GLN A 100 -23.83 -15.66 -7.52
C GLN A 100 -25.03 -16.61 -7.62
N LYS A 101 -24.79 -17.85 -7.92
CA LYS A 101 -25.83 -18.86 -7.90
C LYS A 101 -26.29 -19.16 -6.48
N TRP A 102 -25.49 -18.86 -5.48
CA TRP A 102 -25.80 -19.07 -4.07
C TRP A 102 -26.45 -17.87 -3.40
N LYS A 103 -26.29 -16.70 -3.99
CA LYS A 103 -26.77 -15.44 -3.42
C LYS A 103 -28.20 -15.09 -3.79
N VAL A 104 -28.80 -15.90 -4.50
CA VAL A 104 -30.17 -15.63 -4.95
C VAL A 104 -31.17 -15.80 -3.83
#